data_ef6c00fdbc9abec6eee19d798f8e96f7
#
_entry.id   ef6c00fdbc9abec6eee19d798f8e96f7
#
_cell.length_a   1.000
_cell.length_b   1.000
_cell.length_c   1.000
_cell.angle_alpha   90.00
_cell.angle_beta   90.00
_cell.angle_gamma   90.00
#
_symmetry.space_group_name_H-M   'P 1'
#
loop_
_entity.id
_entity.type
_entity.pdbx_description
1 polymer ?
#
loop_
_entity_poly.entity_id
_entity_poly.type
_entity_poly.pdbx_seq_one_letter_code
_entity_poly.pdbx_strand_id
1 'polypeptide(L)'
;MRQMVRREIGACALWLAGCLLATAAGAQTGGEGLSSTLAAIKSRHTVHLGYRESSPPFSFLDQANRPIGYSLELCQAVVDEIGVEVDDPGLKIEYVKVTSDDRIPAVVQGKIDLECGSTTANAERSKQVAFSPLMFVAGTKLMVPKDSTISAPKDLQGKTVVVTRGTTNEQAMHALDKKFSLGLNIVTASDHEQSYQMLVDGKAAAFATDDILLYGLIARHKSQDKFHVVGDYLSYDPYGIMFRKGEPQLKEVVERAFRKLGTNHDLVPLYNKWFVSRLPTGERMNVAISPQLEDAFKALDDSEGVND
;
A
#
# COMPACT_ATOMS: atom_id res chain seq x y z
N MET A 1 -29.31 61.27 66.54
CA MET A 1 -29.87 60.50 67.75
C MET A 1 -29.17 59.14 67.71
N ARG A 2 -28.25 58.98 68.62
CA ARG A 2 -28.19 58.00 69.72
C ARG A 2 -28.24 56.52 69.23
N GLN A 3 -27.36 55.59 69.48
CA GLN A 3 -26.30 55.32 70.50
C GLN A 3 -25.56 54.06 70.05
N MET A 4 -24.23 54.03 69.96
CA MET A 4 -23.32 53.42 70.95
C MET A 4 -23.86 52.17 71.67
N VAL A 5 -23.22 51.02 71.48
CA VAL A 5 -22.68 50.27 72.62
C VAL A 5 -21.63 49.26 72.17
N ARG A 6 -20.57 49.23 72.85
CA ARG A 6 -19.34 48.45 72.88
C ARG A 6 -19.54 47.01 73.37
N ARG A 7 -18.51 46.19 73.05
CA ARG A 7 -17.74 45.28 73.94
C ARG A 7 -17.60 43.91 73.25
N GLU A 8 -16.60 43.16 73.30
CA GLU A 8 -15.26 43.05 73.85
C GLU A 8 -14.75 41.64 73.48
N ILE A 9 -13.52 41.55 73.13
CA ILE A 9 -12.43 40.60 73.47
C ILE A 9 -12.78 39.12 73.68
N GLY A 10 -12.13 38.27 72.86
CA GLY A 10 -11.94 36.86 73.12
C GLY A 10 -10.89 36.27 72.19
N ALA A 11 -9.62 36.34 72.67
CA ALA A 11 -8.51 35.67 71.98
C ALA A 11 -8.55 34.16 72.23
N CYS A 12 -8.61 33.33 71.19
CA CYS A 12 -8.27 31.93 71.33
C CYS A 12 -7.33 31.56 70.18
N ALA A 13 -6.06 31.39 70.52
CA ALA A 13 -5.05 30.85 69.71
C ALA A 13 -5.29 29.32 69.49
N LEU A 14 -5.59 28.88 68.27
CA LEU A 14 -5.61 27.47 67.97
C LEU A 14 -4.52 27.21 66.86
N TRP A 15 -3.54 26.49 67.31
CA TRP A 15 -2.50 25.90 66.45
C TRP A 15 -3.14 24.91 65.51
N LEU A 16 -3.16 25.18 64.21
CA LEU A 16 -3.44 24.20 63.19
C LEU A 16 -2.12 23.74 62.59
N ALA A 17 -1.74 22.53 62.93
CA ALA A 17 -0.67 21.77 62.33
C ALA A 17 -1.04 21.51 60.85
N GLY A 18 -0.34 22.19 59.96
CA GLY A 18 -0.47 21.94 58.52
C GLY A 18 0.17 20.60 58.15
N CYS A 19 -0.65 19.58 57.87
CA CYS A 19 -0.22 18.38 57.15
C CYS A 19 0.04 18.74 55.71
N LEU A 20 1.30 18.89 55.32
CA LEU A 20 1.76 18.87 53.95
C LEU A 20 1.56 17.44 53.40
N LEU A 21 0.43 17.19 52.75
CA LEU A 21 0.25 16.06 51.86
C LEU A 21 1.08 16.33 50.59
N ALA A 22 2.30 15.84 50.59
CA ALA A 22 3.08 15.71 49.36
C ALA A 22 2.36 14.70 48.46
N THR A 23 1.55 15.20 47.52
CA THR A 23 1.08 14.39 46.37
C THR A 23 2.31 14.04 45.55
N ALA A 24 2.83 12.84 45.78
CA ALA A 24 3.74 12.21 44.81
C ALA A 24 2.96 12.06 43.49
N ALA A 25 3.20 12.99 42.56
CA ALA A 25 2.84 12.79 41.18
C ALA A 25 3.71 11.61 40.68
N GLY A 26 3.18 10.41 40.84
CA GLY A 26 3.71 9.23 40.16
C GLY A 26 3.69 9.54 38.67
N ALA A 27 4.86 9.73 38.09
CA ALA A 27 5.04 9.65 36.66
C ALA A 27 4.56 8.24 36.27
N GLN A 28 3.32 8.12 35.83
CA GLN A 28 2.87 6.96 35.08
C GLN A 28 3.69 6.98 33.81
N THR A 29 4.75 6.18 33.75
CA THR A 29 5.28 5.64 32.49
C THR A 29 4.16 4.74 31.96
N GLY A 30 3.17 5.36 31.33
CA GLY A 30 2.17 4.66 30.59
C GLY A 30 2.89 3.99 29.43
N GLY A 31 3.13 2.70 29.51
CA GLY A 31 3.41 1.92 28.34
C GLY A 31 2.23 2.15 27.39
N GLU A 32 2.48 2.81 26.26
CA GLU A 32 1.44 3.01 25.25
C GLU A 32 0.91 1.62 24.89
N GLY A 33 -0.39 1.40 25.11
CA GLY A 33 -1.03 0.16 24.73
C GLY A 33 -0.94 -0.02 23.21
N LEU A 34 -0.99 -1.27 22.74
CA LEU A 34 -0.95 -1.57 21.31
C LEU A 34 -2.01 -0.75 20.55
N SER A 35 -1.68 -0.30 19.32
CA SER A 35 -2.64 0.32 18.41
C SER A 35 -3.83 -0.62 18.15
N SER A 36 -4.95 -0.08 17.70
CA SER A 36 -6.19 -0.85 17.54
C SER A 36 -6.01 -2.07 16.62
N THR A 37 -5.25 -1.94 15.55
CA THR A 37 -4.95 -3.04 14.62
C THR A 37 -4.02 -4.07 15.26
N LEU A 38 -2.93 -3.65 15.91
CA LEU A 38 -2.00 -4.58 16.59
C LEU A 38 -2.68 -5.32 17.74
N ALA A 39 -3.52 -4.65 18.54
CA ALA A 39 -4.30 -5.28 19.60
C ALA A 39 -5.29 -6.32 19.07
N ALA A 40 -5.95 -6.04 17.95
CA ALA A 40 -6.84 -6.98 17.29
C ALA A 40 -6.07 -8.19 16.74
N ILE A 41 -4.92 -7.98 16.10
CA ILE A 41 -4.02 -9.05 15.61
C ILE A 41 -3.58 -9.94 16.78
N LYS A 42 -3.08 -9.35 17.88
CA LYS A 42 -2.69 -10.08 19.08
C LYS A 42 -3.83 -10.94 19.63
N SER A 43 -5.04 -10.38 19.73
CA SER A 43 -6.20 -11.07 20.27
C SER A 43 -6.63 -12.28 19.42
N ARG A 44 -6.54 -12.19 18.09
CA ARG A 44 -6.96 -13.28 17.19
C ARG A 44 -5.82 -14.20 16.73
N HIS A 45 -4.55 -13.89 17.08
CA HIS A 45 -3.36 -14.63 16.64
C HIS A 45 -3.25 -14.76 15.11
N THR A 46 -3.72 -13.77 14.36
CA THR A 46 -3.81 -13.82 12.90
C THR A 46 -3.72 -12.43 12.30
N VAL A 47 -2.96 -12.29 11.20
CA VAL A 47 -2.94 -11.11 10.33
C VAL A 47 -3.78 -11.38 9.10
N HIS A 48 -4.70 -10.49 8.77
CA HIS A 48 -5.48 -10.55 7.55
C HIS A 48 -4.75 -9.79 6.44
N LEU A 49 -4.20 -10.52 5.46
CA LEU A 49 -3.52 -9.94 4.29
C LEU A 49 -4.47 -9.85 3.10
N GLY A 50 -4.77 -8.63 2.67
CA GLY A 50 -5.49 -8.38 1.43
C GLY A 50 -4.59 -8.70 0.23
N TYR A 51 -5.01 -9.64 -0.63
CA TYR A 51 -4.26 -10.01 -1.84
C TYR A 51 -5.08 -9.83 -3.11
N ARG A 52 -4.38 -9.73 -4.24
CA ARG A 52 -4.95 -9.62 -5.59
C ARG A 52 -4.76 -10.94 -6.34
N GLU A 53 -5.71 -11.30 -7.19
CA GLU A 53 -5.62 -12.53 -8.01
C GLU A 53 -4.95 -12.30 -9.36
N SER A 54 -4.88 -11.05 -9.83
CA SER A 54 -4.51 -10.72 -11.20
C SER A 54 -3.57 -9.52 -11.34
N SER A 55 -2.67 -9.31 -10.39
CA SER A 55 -1.67 -8.23 -10.42
C SER A 55 -0.23 -8.79 -10.44
N PRO A 56 0.14 -9.65 -11.44
CA PRO A 56 1.51 -10.15 -11.53
C PRO A 56 2.49 -9.01 -11.86
N PRO A 57 3.70 -9.02 -11.27
CA PRO A 57 4.27 -10.00 -10.35
C PRO A 57 4.08 -9.65 -8.86
N PHE A 58 3.23 -8.67 -8.51
CA PHE A 58 3.07 -8.15 -7.14
C PHE A 58 2.22 -9.06 -6.25
N SER A 59 1.03 -9.42 -6.74
CA SER A 59 0.05 -10.24 -6.03
C SER A 59 -0.85 -10.95 -7.04
N PHE A 60 -0.74 -12.26 -7.11
CA PHE A 60 -1.49 -13.09 -8.05
C PHE A 60 -1.55 -14.55 -7.58
N LEU A 61 -2.33 -15.37 -8.27
CA LEU A 61 -2.42 -16.79 -7.96
C LEU A 61 -1.42 -17.61 -8.80
N ASP A 62 -0.75 -18.57 -8.13
CA ASP A 62 0.04 -19.59 -8.83
C ASP A 62 -0.86 -20.67 -9.45
N GLN A 63 -0.25 -21.69 -10.06
CA GLN A 63 -0.98 -22.80 -10.69
C GLN A 63 -1.76 -23.67 -9.70
N ALA A 64 -1.45 -23.59 -8.40
CA ALA A 64 -2.14 -24.28 -7.33
C ALA A 64 -3.18 -23.36 -6.63
N ASN A 65 -3.52 -22.22 -7.20
CA ASN A 65 -4.40 -21.18 -6.65
C ASN A 65 -3.92 -20.62 -5.30
N ARG A 66 -2.62 -20.57 -5.07
CA ARG A 66 -2.04 -19.95 -3.87
C ARG A 66 -1.63 -18.52 -4.17
N PRO A 67 -1.91 -17.57 -3.27
CA PRO A 67 -1.42 -16.20 -3.39
C PRO A 67 0.11 -16.16 -3.34
N ILE A 68 0.73 -15.57 -4.37
CA ILE A 68 2.16 -15.34 -4.47
C ILE A 68 2.43 -13.95 -5.05
N GLY A 69 3.63 -13.44 -4.86
CA GLY A 69 4.08 -12.20 -5.50
C GLY A 69 5.03 -11.37 -4.65
N TYR A 70 5.62 -10.39 -5.29
CA TYR A 70 6.59 -9.47 -4.69
C TYR A 70 6.04 -8.76 -3.44
N SER A 71 4.83 -8.19 -3.55
CA SER A 71 4.20 -7.48 -2.43
C SER A 71 3.84 -8.40 -1.28
N LEU A 72 3.50 -9.67 -1.57
CA LEU A 72 3.20 -10.66 -0.53
C LEU A 72 4.45 -11.05 0.25
N GLU A 73 5.62 -11.13 -0.40
CA GLU A 73 6.89 -11.40 0.31
C GLU A 73 7.32 -10.19 1.16
N LEU A 74 7.13 -8.95 0.67
CA LEU A 74 7.33 -7.75 1.49
C LEU A 74 6.38 -7.72 2.70
N CYS A 75 5.12 -8.07 2.49
CA CYS A 75 4.15 -8.17 3.58
C CYS A 75 4.51 -9.26 4.59
N GLN A 76 5.13 -10.37 4.17
CA GLN A 76 5.64 -11.39 5.09
C GLN A 76 6.66 -10.78 6.05
N ALA A 77 7.61 -9.99 5.56
CA ALA A 77 8.57 -9.30 6.42
C ALA A 77 7.88 -8.34 7.42
N VAL A 78 6.80 -7.66 6.99
CA VAL A 78 5.99 -6.83 7.90
C VAL A 78 5.27 -7.69 8.94
N VAL A 79 4.74 -8.85 8.56
CA VAL A 79 4.07 -9.78 9.50
C VAL A 79 5.05 -10.32 10.53
N ASP A 80 6.29 -10.63 10.13
CA ASP A 80 7.33 -11.07 11.05
C ASP A 80 7.63 -9.99 12.10
N GLU A 81 7.71 -8.72 11.71
CA GLU A 81 7.87 -7.59 12.64
C GLU A 81 6.62 -7.34 13.51
N ILE A 82 5.42 -7.55 12.98
CA ILE A 82 4.20 -7.53 13.78
C ILE A 82 4.26 -8.63 14.85
N GLY A 83 4.71 -9.84 14.49
CA GLY A 83 4.88 -10.94 15.43
C GLY A 83 5.79 -10.59 16.59
N VAL A 84 6.91 -9.91 16.33
CA VAL A 84 7.80 -9.37 17.36
C VAL A 84 7.09 -8.33 18.23
N GLU A 85 6.39 -7.38 17.63
CA GLU A 85 5.72 -6.28 18.32
C GLU A 85 4.60 -6.75 19.27
N VAL A 86 3.84 -7.76 18.84
CA VAL A 86 2.72 -8.31 19.64
C VAL A 86 3.15 -9.47 20.56
N ASP A 87 4.43 -9.86 20.55
CA ASP A 87 4.97 -11.01 21.28
C ASP A 87 4.23 -12.32 20.93
N ASP A 88 4.12 -12.59 19.63
CA ASP A 88 3.48 -13.80 19.08
C ASP A 88 4.30 -14.38 17.92
N PRO A 89 5.29 -15.23 18.18
CA PRO A 89 6.12 -15.86 17.15
C PRO A 89 5.37 -16.89 16.30
N GLY A 90 4.15 -17.25 16.70
CA GLY A 90 3.27 -18.19 16.00
C GLY A 90 2.15 -17.50 15.19
N LEU A 91 2.30 -16.22 14.91
CA LEU A 91 1.30 -15.43 14.22
C LEU A 91 0.95 -16.02 12.85
N LYS A 92 -0.34 -16.21 12.60
CA LYS A 92 -0.84 -16.80 11.36
C LYS A 92 -1.20 -15.72 10.33
N ILE A 93 -1.18 -16.09 9.06
CA ILE A 93 -1.69 -15.27 7.97
C ILE A 93 -2.99 -15.87 7.45
N GLU A 94 -4.00 -15.03 7.33
CA GLU A 94 -5.22 -15.30 6.58
C GLU A 94 -5.25 -14.40 5.35
N TYR A 95 -5.29 -15.03 4.17
CA TYR A 95 -5.37 -14.30 2.90
C TYR A 95 -6.81 -13.93 2.57
N VAL A 96 -7.08 -12.65 2.40
CA VAL A 96 -8.39 -12.10 2.06
C VAL A 96 -8.33 -11.49 0.66
N LYS A 97 -9.14 -12.02 -0.26
CA LYS A 97 -9.20 -11.49 -1.63
C LYS A 97 -9.77 -10.07 -1.63
N VAL A 98 -9.07 -9.18 -2.34
CA VAL A 98 -9.54 -7.82 -2.63
C VAL A 98 -9.37 -7.46 -4.10
N THR A 99 -10.19 -6.51 -4.56
CA THR A 99 -10.12 -5.90 -5.89
C THR A 99 -9.44 -4.53 -5.82
N SER A 100 -9.20 -3.88 -6.97
CA SER A 100 -8.72 -2.50 -6.98
C SER A 100 -9.75 -1.52 -6.39
N ASP A 101 -11.02 -1.86 -6.46
CA ASP A 101 -12.14 -1.01 -6.05
C ASP A 101 -12.42 -1.10 -4.53
N ASP A 102 -12.35 -2.30 -3.94
CA ASP A 102 -12.72 -2.52 -2.54
C ASP A 102 -11.54 -2.55 -1.54
N ARG A 103 -10.28 -2.57 -2.00
CA ARG A 103 -9.08 -2.67 -1.12
C ARG A 103 -8.98 -1.54 -0.10
N ILE A 104 -9.26 -0.27 -0.50
CA ILE A 104 -9.22 0.88 0.41
C ILE A 104 -10.31 0.79 1.47
N PRO A 105 -11.61 0.59 1.10
CA PRO A 105 -12.65 0.29 2.07
C PRO A 105 -12.33 -0.89 3.00
N ALA A 106 -11.69 -1.96 2.50
CA ALA A 106 -11.35 -3.13 3.30
C ALA A 106 -10.33 -2.80 4.41
N VAL A 107 -9.31 -1.98 4.12
CA VAL A 107 -8.36 -1.48 5.13
C VAL A 107 -9.05 -0.55 6.12
N VAL A 108 -9.81 0.43 5.64
CA VAL A 108 -10.50 1.41 6.49
C VAL A 108 -11.46 0.73 7.47
N GLN A 109 -12.18 -0.29 7.03
CA GLN A 109 -13.13 -1.05 7.84
C GLN A 109 -12.48 -2.14 8.71
N GLY A 110 -11.16 -2.37 8.57
CA GLY A 110 -10.44 -3.42 9.30
C GLY A 110 -10.80 -4.85 8.89
N LYS A 111 -11.29 -5.03 7.67
CA LYS A 111 -11.47 -6.37 7.08
C LYS A 111 -10.13 -7.01 6.75
N ILE A 112 -9.15 -6.18 6.40
CA ILE A 112 -7.75 -6.55 6.22
C ILE A 112 -6.87 -5.59 7.02
N ASP A 113 -5.73 -6.08 7.48
CA ASP A 113 -4.74 -5.29 8.22
C ASP A 113 -3.74 -4.62 7.30
N LEU A 114 -3.28 -5.39 6.29
CA LEU A 114 -2.35 -4.95 5.25
C LEU A 114 -2.94 -5.26 3.87
N GLU A 115 -2.81 -4.36 2.91
CA GLU A 115 -3.08 -4.64 1.50
C GLU A 115 -1.76 -4.81 0.76
N CYS A 116 -1.56 -6.00 0.19
CA CYS A 116 -0.33 -6.50 -0.38
C CYS A 116 -0.48 -6.67 -1.90
N GLY A 117 -0.88 -5.61 -2.58
CA GLY A 117 -1.10 -5.57 -4.02
C GLY A 117 -0.16 -4.62 -4.76
N SER A 118 -0.68 -4.02 -5.83
CA SER A 118 -0.03 -3.00 -6.66
C SER A 118 -0.74 -1.65 -6.47
N THR A 119 -0.62 -1.08 -5.26
CA THR A 119 -1.38 0.11 -4.91
C THR A 119 -0.51 1.36 -4.93
N THR A 120 -0.88 2.30 -5.81
CA THR A 120 -0.25 3.63 -5.90
C THR A 120 -0.49 4.41 -4.63
N ALA A 121 0.60 4.82 -3.97
CA ALA A 121 0.61 5.74 -2.84
C ALA A 121 0.54 7.18 -3.37
N ASN A 122 -0.62 7.80 -3.28
CA ASN A 122 -0.81 9.19 -3.69
C ASN A 122 -1.51 10.01 -2.60
N ALA A 123 -1.49 11.34 -2.76
CA ALA A 123 -2.03 12.27 -1.78
C ALA A 123 -3.52 12.06 -1.47
N GLU A 124 -4.32 11.65 -2.48
CA GLU A 124 -5.75 11.42 -2.28
C GLU A 124 -6.02 10.19 -1.42
N ARG A 125 -5.35 9.07 -1.72
CA ARG A 125 -5.46 7.83 -0.95
C ARG A 125 -4.89 7.99 0.46
N SER A 126 -3.80 8.78 0.62
CA SER A 126 -3.19 9.10 1.91
C SER A 126 -4.08 9.90 2.86
N LYS A 127 -5.21 10.44 2.36
CA LYS A 127 -6.25 11.01 3.24
C LYS A 127 -6.99 9.93 4.02
N GLN A 128 -7.09 8.71 3.51
CA GLN A 128 -7.90 7.61 4.06
C GLN A 128 -7.06 6.49 4.69
N VAL A 129 -5.88 6.20 4.14
CA VAL A 129 -5.00 5.09 4.52
C VAL A 129 -3.56 5.56 4.68
N ALA A 130 -2.69 4.71 5.23
CA ALA A 130 -1.25 4.92 5.27
C ALA A 130 -0.54 3.95 4.33
N PHE A 131 0.69 4.28 3.97
CA PHE A 131 1.54 3.49 3.08
C PHE A 131 2.91 3.24 3.69
N SER A 132 3.51 2.11 3.33
CA SER A 132 4.91 1.79 3.60
C SER A 132 5.87 2.73 2.87
N PRO A 133 7.17 2.63 3.12
CA PRO A 133 8.19 3.14 2.19
C PRO A 133 7.95 2.64 0.77
N LEU A 134 8.56 3.35 -0.20
CA LEU A 134 8.47 3.03 -1.63
C LEU A 134 8.95 1.60 -1.90
N MET A 135 8.12 0.80 -2.55
CA MET A 135 8.48 -0.58 -2.94
C MET A 135 8.62 -0.78 -4.45
N PHE A 136 8.03 0.09 -5.26
CA PHE A 136 8.09 0.06 -6.73
C PHE A 136 7.67 1.40 -7.33
N VAL A 137 8.07 1.65 -8.59
CA VAL A 137 7.62 2.80 -9.38
C VAL A 137 7.12 2.29 -10.72
N ALA A 138 5.89 2.63 -11.04
CA ALA A 138 5.22 2.30 -12.29
C ALA A 138 4.63 3.56 -12.94
N GLY A 139 3.99 3.39 -14.06
CA GLY A 139 3.19 4.44 -14.69
C GLY A 139 2.27 3.87 -15.76
N THR A 140 1.16 4.55 -16.00
CA THR A 140 0.17 4.13 -16.99
C THR A 140 0.74 4.10 -18.39
N LYS A 141 0.60 2.95 -19.07
CA LYS A 141 0.85 2.75 -20.49
C LYS A 141 -0.32 2.02 -21.14
N LEU A 142 -0.19 1.74 -22.43
CA LEU A 142 -1.21 1.07 -23.23
C LEU A 142 -0.71 -0.29 -23.70
N MET A 143 -1.48 -1.34 -23.49
CA MET A 143 -1.32 -2.62 -24.19
C MET A 143 -2.26 -2.66 -25.37
N VAL A 144 -1.74 -3.01 -26.54
CA VAL A 144 -2.47 -3.08 -27.79
C VAL A 144 -2.09 -4.36 -28.56
N PRO A 145 -2.94 -4.83 -29.50
CA PRO A 145 -2.56 -5.91 -30.42
C PRO A 145 -1.28 -5.57 -31.22
N LYS A 146 -0.50 -6.58 -31.60
CA LYS A 146 0.76 -6.40 -32.33
C LYS A 146 0.61 -5.70 -33.67
N ASP A 147 -0.51 -5.89 -34.35
CA ASP A 147 -0.88 -5.28 -35.61
C ASP A 147 -1.59 -3.93 -35.48
N SER A 148 -1.75 -3.44 -34.23
CA SER A 148 -2.37 -2.13 -33.98
C SER A 148 -1.50 -0.97 -34.45
N THR A 149 -2.15 0.04 -35.02
CA THR A 149 -1.50 1.31 -35.39
C THR A 149 -1.44 2.31 -34.22
N ILE A 150 -1.97 1.96 -33.05
CA ILE A 150 -1.93 2.81 -31.85
C ILE A 150 -0.50 2.82 -31.30
N SER A 151 0.10 4.00 -31.24
CA SER A 151 1.45 4.23 -30.71
C SER A 151 1.50 5.40 -29.73
N ALA A 152 0.51 6.28 -29.77
CA ALA A 152 0.44 7.48 -28.93
C ALA A 152 -1.03 7.78 -28.52
N PRO A 153 -1.26 8.60 -27.49
CA PRO A 153 -2.61 8.94 -27.01
C PRO A 153 -3.56 9.47 -28.10
N LYS A 154 -3.07 10.24 -29.05
CA LYS A 154 -3.89 10.78 -30.17
C LYS A 154 -4.48 9.69 -31.07
N ASP A 155 -3.83 8.55 -31.16
CA ASP A 155 -4.26 7.42 -31.99
C ASP A 155 -5.47 6.69 -31.38
N LEU A 156 -5.81 7.02 -30.14
CA LEU A 156 -6.98 6.50 -29.42
C LEU A 156 -8.28 7.23 -29.76
N GLN A 157 -8.26 8.31 -30.56
CA GLN A 157 -9.45 9.11 -30.85
C GLN A 157 -10.63 8.24 -31.30
N GLY A 158 -11.77 8.37 -30.59
CA GLY A 158 -13.01 7.64 -30.85
C GLY A 158 -12.96 6.13 -30.57
N LYS A 159 -11.86 5.63 -29.96
CA LYS A 159 -11.69 4.20 -29.70
C LYS A 159 -12.20 3.79 -28.31
N THR A 160 -12.49 2.51 -28.18
CA THR A 160 -12.78 1.90 -26.88
C THR A 160 -11.47 1.53 -26.17
N VAL A 161 -11.32 2.00 -24.93
CA VAL A 161 -10.20 1.69 -24.05
C VAL A 161 -10.74 1.04 -22.79
N VAL A 162 -10.22 -0.15 -22.44
CA VAL A 162 -10.54 -0.79 -21.17
C VAL A 162 -9.56 -0.35 -20.08
N VAL A 163 -10.08 -0.15 -18.89
CA VAL A 163 -9.35 0.12 -17.64
C VAL A 163 -9.89 -0.75 -16.51
N THR A 164 -9.11 -0.94 -15.46
CA THR A 164 -9.60 -1.64 -14.27
C THR A 164 -10.21 -0.62 -13.31
N ARG A 165 -11.42 -0.89 -12.83
CA ARG A 165 -12.16 -0.02 -11.91
C ARG A 165 -11.38 0.26 -10.63
N GLY A 166 -11.46 1.50 -10.11
CA GLY A 166 -10.83 1.91 -8.85
C GLY A 166 -9.32 2.11 -8.93
N THR A 167 -8.74 2.17 -10.15
CA THR A 167 -7.32 2.42 -10.37
C THR A 167 -7.03 3.90 -10.65
N THR A 168 -5.77 4.31 -10.47
CA THR A 168 -5.25 5.61 -10.92
C THR A 168 -5.24 5.70 -12.43
N ASN A 169 -5.09 4.56 -13.12
CA ASN A 169 -5.10 4.46 -14.58
C ASN A 169 -6.47 4.81 -15.18
N GLU A 170 -7.57 4.40 -14.54
CA GLU A 170 -8.92 4.83 -14.89
C GLU A 170 -9.04 6.36 -14.85
N GLN A 171 -8.56 6.98 -13.76
CA GLN A 171 -8.55 8.45 -13.62
C GLN A 171 -7.64 9.12 -14.65
N ALA A 172 -6.46 8.55 -14.92
CA ALA A 172 -5.52 9.06 -15.93
C ALA A 172 -6.13 9.04 -17.32
N MET A 173 -6.86 7.98 -17.70
CA MET A 173 -7.52 7.88 -19.01
C MET A 173 -8.66 8.88 -19.15
N HIS A 174 -9.48 9.09 -18.11
CA HIS A 174 -10.50 10.15 -18.13
C HIS A 174 -9.89 11.55 -18.23
N ALA A 175 -8.79 11.80 -17.52
CA ALA A 175 -8.08 13.08 -17.60
C ALA A 175 -7.47 13.31 -18.99
N LEU A 176 -6.90 12.26 -19.59
CA LEU A 176 -6.34 12.28 -20.95
C LEU A 176 -7.43 12.60 -21.98
N ASP A 177 -8.56 11.88 -21.93
CA ASP A 177 -9.70 12.10 -22.82
C ASP A 177 -10.19 13.53 -22.76
N LYS A 178 -10.41 14.05 -21.54
CA LYS A 178 -10.83 15.44 -21.33
C LYS A 178 -9.80 16.45 -21.85
N LYS A 179 -8.49 16.22 -21.58
CA LYS A 179 -7.41 17.15 -21.95
C LYS A 179 -7.28 17.31 -23.46
N PHE A 180 -7.41 16.23 -24.21
CA PHE A 180 -7.17 16.19 -25.65
C PHE A 180 -8.46 16.04 -26.48
N SER A 181 -9.64 15.99 -25.83
CA SER A 181 -10.95 15.82 -26.47
C SER A 181 -10.97 14.62 -27.44
N LEU A 182 -10.47 13.48 -26.97
CA LEU A 182 -10.30 12.29 -27.81
C LEU A 182 -11.61 11.57 -28.10
N GLY A 183 -12.67 11.79 -27.31
CA GLY A 183 -13.95 11.09 -27.45
C GLY A 183 -13.82 9.58 -27.20
N LEU A 184 -13.06 9.19 -26.18
CA LEU A 184 -12.85 7.79 -25.83
C LEU A 184 -14.14 7.14 -25.30
N ASN A 185 -14.38 5.90 -25.69
CA ASN A 185 -15.30 5.02 -25.00
C ASN A 185 -14.54 4.26 -23.91
N ILE A 186 -14.44 4.83 -22.70
CA ILE A 186 -13.74 4.19 -21.57
C ILE A 186 -14.67 3.19 -20.91
N VAL A 187 -14.30 1.91 -20.94
CA VAL A 187 -15.04 0.82 -20.31
C VAL A 187 -14.23 0.24 -19.14
N THR A 188 -14.91 -0.16 -18.07
CA THR A 188 -14.27 -0.66 -16.86
C THR A 188 -14.51 -2.16 -16.69
N ALA A 189 -13.48 -2.90 -16.24
CA ALA A 189 -13.57 -4.27 -15.78
C ALA A 189 -13.30 -4.35 -14.25
N SER A 190 -13.66 -5.44 -13.60
CA SER A 190 -13.54 -5.60 -12.15
C SER A 190 -12.10 -5.81 -11.68
N ASP A 191 -11.26 -6.40 -12.54
CA ASP A 191 -9.86 -6.72 -12.25
C ASP A 191 -9.02 -6.71 -13.53
N HIS A 192 -7.69 -6.87 -13.38
CA HIS A 192 -6.77 -6.79 -14.51
C HIS A 192 -6.90 -7.98 -15.47
N GLU A 193 -7.30 -9.15 -15.00
CA GLU A 193 -7.54 -10.32 -15.85
C GLU A 193 -8.73 -10.09 -16.79
N GLN A 194 -9.84 -9.57 -16.23
CA GLN A 194 -11.00 -9.24 -17.06
C GLN A 194 -10.70 -8.11 -18.05
N SER A 195 -9.92 -7.09 -17.63
CA SER A 195 -9.47 -6.02 -18.54
C SER A 195 -8.63 -6.60 -19.68
N TYR A 196 -7.69 -7.49 -19.37
CA TYR A 196 -6.89 -8.21 -20.36
C TYR A 196 -7.77 -9.03 -21.32
N GLN A 197 -8.73 -9.79 -20.78
CA GLN A 197 -9.63 -10.60 -21.59
C GLN A 197 -10.51 -9.75 -22.52
N MET A 198 -10.95 -8.57 -22.09
CA MET A 198 -11.70 -7.65 -22.96
C MET A 198 -10.86 -7.19 -24.16
N LEU A 199 -9.54 -6.98 -23.98
CA LEU A 199 -8.64 -6.70 -25.11
C LEU A 199 -8.48 -7.92 -26.00
N VAL A 200 -8.28 -9.11 -25.44
CA VAL A 200 -8.16 -10.39 -26.19
C VAL A 200 -9.40 -10.66 -27.03
N ASP A 201 -10.59 -10.39 -26.49
CA ASP A 201 -11.88 -10.57 -27.17
C ASP A 201 -12.17 -9.48 -28.23
N GLY A 202 -11.26 -8.50 -28.42
CA GLY A 202 -11.48 -7.37 -29.33
C GLY A 202 -12.58 -6.40 -28.88
N LYS A 203 -13.02 -6.45 -27.62
CA LYS A 203 -14.02 -5.52 -27.05
C LYS A 203 -13.45 -4.15 -26.77
N ALA A 204 -12.12 -4.02 -26.73
CA ALA A 204 -11.40 -2.76 -26.59
C ALA A 204 -10.23 -2.72 -27.57
N ALA A 205 -9.85 -1.54 -28.05
CA ALA A 205 -8.69 -1.33 -28.90
C ALA A 205 -7.38 -1.25 -28.11
N ALA A 206 -7.47 -0.88 -26.83
CA ALA A 206 -6.33 -0.81 -25.91
C ALA A 206 -6.77 -1.13 -24.48
N PHE A 207 -5.84 -1.67 -23.69
CA PHE A 207 -5.95 -1.79 -22.25
C PHE A 207 -4.95 -0.85 -21.58
N ALA A 208 -5.42 0.10 -20.76
CA ALA A 208 -4.59 1.05 -20.04
C ALA A 208 -4.48 0.66 -18.57
N THR A 209 -3.26 0.37 -18.13
CA THR A 209 -2.89 0.18 -16.73
C THR A 209 -1.37 0.40 -16.58
N ASP A 210 -0.81 0.16 -15.39
CA ASP A 210 0.62 0.32 -15.15
C ASP A 210 1.43 -0.62 -16.02
N ASP A 211 2.50 -0.10 -16.61
CA ASP A 211 3.36 -0.81 -17.57
C ASP A 211 3.83 -2.18 -17.06
N ILE A 212 4.24 -2.22 -15.79
CA ILE A 212 4.72 -3.46 -15.16
C ILE A 212 3.63 -4.53 -15.07
N LEU A 213 2.37 -4.13 -14.84
CA LEU A 213 1.22 -5.05 -14.81
C LEU A 213 0.90 -5.55 -16.23
N LEU A 214 1.04 -4.68 -17.25
CA LEU A 214 0.90 -5.08 -18.65
C LEU A 214 1.94 -6.14 -19.03
N TYR A 215 3.22 -5.91 -18.68
CA TYR A 215 4.29 -6.89 -18.92
C TYR A 215 4.03 -8.19 -18.13
N GLY A 216 3.56 -8.10 -16.89
CA GLY A 216 3.21 -9.25 -16.07
C GLY A 216 2.09 -10.10 -16.68
N LEU A 217 1.04 -9.47 -17.19
CA LEU A 217 -0.05 -10.17 -17.89
C LEU A 217 0.39 -10.80 -19.20
N ILE A 218 1.16 -10.07 -20.03
CA ILE A 218 1.74 -10.60 -21.27
C ILE A 218 2.60 -11.84 -20.97
N ALA A 219 3.45 -11.76 -19.94
CA ALA A 219 4.29 -12.89 -19.54
C ALA A 219 3.44 -14.08 -19.07
N ARG A 220 2.48 -13.85 -18.15
CA ARG A 220 1.60 -14.89 -17.60
C ARG A 220 0.82 -15.64 -18.69
N HIS A 221 0.32 -14.93 -19.70
CA HIS A 221 -0.46 -15.49 -20.81
C HIS A 221 0.41 -15.93 -21.98
N LYS A 222 1.74 -15.77 -21.90
CA LYS A 222 2.68 -16.09 -23.00
C LYS A 222 2.23 -15.48 -24.34
N SER A 223 1.80 -14.21 -24.27
CA SER A 223 1.17 -13.51 -25.39
C SER A 223 2.05 -12.41 -25.99
N GLN A 224 3.39 -12.55 -25.89
CA GLN A 224 4.37 -11.61 -26.43
C GLN A 224 4.33 -11.47 -27.97
N ASP A 225 3.81 -12.47 -28.64
CA ASP A 225 3.55 -12.50 -30.08
C ASP A 225 2.25 -11.79 -30.50
N LYS A 226 1.31 -11.64 -29.56
CA LYS A 226 -0.03 -11.08 -29.79
C LYS A 226 -0.18 -9.62 -29.37
N PHE A 227 0.50 -9.23 -28.29
CA PHE A 227 0.36 -7.89 -27.69
C PHE A 227 1.72 -7.23 -27.44
N HIS A 228 1.70 -5.91 -27.38
CA HIS A 228 2.85 -5.11 -26.94
C HIS A 228 2.39 -3.89 -26.15
N VAL A 229 3.31 -3.33 -25.36
CA VAL A 229 3.10 -2.12 -24.59
C VAL A 229 3.66 -0.94 -25.36
N VAL A 230 2.85 0.13 -25.49
CA VAL A 230 3.17 1.30 -26.33
C VAL A 230 2.92 2.61 -25.59
N GLY A 231 3.43 3.70 -26.18
CA GLY A 231 3.24 5.07 -25.74
C GLY A 231 4.17 5.50 -24.62
N ASP A 232 4.16 6.80 -24.35
CA ASP A 232 4.84 7.39 -23.21
C ASP A 232 4.07 7.12 -21.91
N TYR A 233 4.72 7.37 -20.76
CA TYR A 233 4.05 7.30 -19.46
C TYR A 233 2.98 8.38 -19.34
N LEU A 234 1.76 7.98 -19.00
CA LEU A 234 0.61 8.86 -18.80
C LEU A 234 0.43 9.28 -17.34
N SER A 235 1.12 8.60 -16.43
CA SER A 235 1.11 8.89 -15.00
C SER A 235 2.44 8.47 -14.36
N TYR A 236 2.60 8.84 -13.08
CA TYR A 236 3.66 8.38 -12.19
C TYR A 236 3.01 7.73 -10.97
N ASP A 237 3.27 6.45 -10.76
CA ASP A 237 2.58 5.62 -9.80
C ASP A 237 3.57 4.93 -8.83
N PRO A 238 3.97 5.60 -7.73
CA PRO A 238 4.78 4.98 -6.69
C PRO A 238 3.91 4.00 -5.87
N TYR A 239 4.37 2.76 -5.68
CA TYR A 239 3.64 1.74 -4.93
C TYR A 239 4.13 1.62 -3.48
N GLY A 240 3.19 1.30 -2.58
CA GLY A 240 3.44 0.96 -1.19
C GLY A 240 2.45 -0.07 -0.67
N ILE A 241 2.85 -0.82 0.35
CA ILE A 241 1.94 -1.63 1.17
C ILE A 241 0.98 -0.68 1.89
N MET A 242 -0.31 -0.95 1.81
CA MET A 242 -1.33 -0.08 2.40
C MET A 242 -1.86 -0.66 3.72
N PHE A 243 -2.03 0.21 4.71
CA PHE A 243 -2.52 -0.16 6.04
C PHE A 243 -3.36 0.97 6.66
N ARG A 244 -3.95 0.72 7.83
CA ARG A 244 -4.83 1.68 8.50
C ARG A 244 -4.07 2.95 8.90
N LYS A 245 -4.65 4.10 8.57
CA LYS A 245 -4.15 5.42 8.93
C LYS A 245 -4.42 5.74 10.41
N GLY A 246 -3.56 6.58 11.00
CA GLY A 246 -3.74 7.08 12.37
C GLY A 246 -3.24 6.13 13.46
N GLU A 247 -2.47 5.12 13.09
CA GLU A 247 -1.86 4.17 14.01
C GLU A 247 -0.32 4.29 13.97
N PRO A 248 0.30 5.20 14.75
CA PRO A 248 1.74 5.47 14.67
C PRO A 248 2.60 4.24 14.99
N GLN A 249 2.17 3.39 15.94
CA GLN A 249 2.89 2.17 16.29
C GLN A 249 2.88 1.15 15.15
N LEU A 250 1.74 0.93 14.46
CA LEU A 250 1.69 0.07 13.27
C LEU A 250 2.57 0.63 12.15
N LYS A 251 2.56 1.96 11.95
CA LYS A 251 3.41 2.63 10.97
C LYS A 251 4.89 2.36 11.27
N GLU A 252 5.31 2.50 12.53
CA GLU A 252 6.69 2.23 12.94
C GLU A 252 7.09 0.76 12.69
N VAL A 253 6.20 -0.19 12.97
CA VAL A 253 6.41 -1.62 12.67
C VAL A 253 6.63 -1.85 11.16
N VAL A 254 5.79 -1.24 10.32
CA VAL A 254 5.92 -1.34 8.86
C VAL A 254 7.24 -0.72 8.38
N GLU A 255 7.60 0.46 8.87
CA GLU A 255 8.84 1.14 8.51
C GLU A 255 10.07 0.35 8.99
N ARG A 256 10.04 -0.22 10.19
CA ARG A 256 11.10 -1.08 10.72
C ARG A 256 11.32 -2.33 9.87
N ALA A 257 10.25 -2.96 9.38
CA ALA A 257 10.36 -4.09 8.46
C ALA A 257 11.11 -3.71 7.18
N PHE A 258 10.78 -2.57 6.60
CA PHE A 258 11.46 -2.08 5.39
C PHE A 258 12.90 -1.68 5.65
N ARG A 259 13.21 -1.03 6.79
CA ARG A 259 14.61 -0.74 7.19
C ARG A 259 15.43 -2.02 7.33
N LYS A 260 14.89 -3.05 7.99
CA LYS A 260 15.57 -4.36 8.11
C LYS A 260 15.83 -5.02 6.76
N LEU A 261 14.87 -4.96 5.83
CA LEU A 261 15.09 -5.44 4.46
C LEU A 261 16.18 -4.65 3.74
N GLY A 262 16.29 -3.34 3.99
CA GLY A 262 17.37 -2.49 3.47
C GLY A 262 18.72 -2.89 4.05
N THR A 263 18.88 -2.82 5.37
CA THR A 263 20.12 -3.13 6.10
C THR A 263 20.63 -4.56 5.86
N ASN A 264 19.73 -5.53 5.68
CA ASN A 264 20.08 -6.89 5.31
C ASN A 264 20.43 -7.05 3.82
N HIS A 265 20.27 -5.99 3.02
CA HIS A 265 20.42 -6.01 1.56
C HIS A 265 19.46 -7.00 0.84
N ASP A 266 18.27 -7.25 1.41
CA ASP A 266 17.31 -8.21 0.88
C ASP A 266 16.42 -7.62 -0.24
N LEU A 267 16.28 -6.28 -0.33
CA LEU A 267 15.37 -5.61 -1.28
C LEU A 267 15.75 -5.88 -2.74
N VAL A 268 17.04 -5.76 -3.10
CA VAL A 268 17.49 -5.99 -4.48
C VAL A 268 17.40 -7.47 -4.89
N PRO A 269 17.83 -8.45 -4.08
CA PRO A 269 17.57 -9.86 -4.33
C PRO A 269 16.09 -10.19 -4.52
N LEU A 270 15.22 -9.64 -3.68
CA LEU A 270 13.77 -9.82 -3.78
C LEU A 270 13.22 -9.21 -5.08
N TYR A 271 13.65 -8.00 -5.44
CA TYR A 271 13.33 -7.40 -6.73
C TYR A 271 13.75 -8.32 -7.88
N ASN A 272 15.01 -8.76 -7.90
CA ASN A 272 15.55 -9.60 -8.95
C ASN A 272 14.80 -10.93 -9.10
N LYS A 273 14.35 -11.52 -7.99
CA LYS A 273 13.52 -12.74 -7.97
C LYS A 273 12.25 -12.55 -8.81
N TRP A 274 11.55 -11.42 -8.66
CA TRP A 274 10.21 -11.21 -9.22
C TRP A 274 10.21 -10.48 -10.57
N PHE A 275 11.24 -9.69 -10.87
CA PHE A 275 11.25 -8.85 -12.08
C PHE A 275 12.31 -9.25 -13.11
N VAL A 276 13.40 -9.87 -12.69
CA VAL A 276 14.53 -10.23 -13.57
C VAL A 276 14.60 -11.74 -13.77
N SER A 277 14.45 -12.52 -12.72
CA SER A 277 14.56 -13.98 -12.75
C SER A 277 13.32 -14.63 -13.37
N ARG A 278 13.37 -15.95 -13.52
CA ARG A 278 12.19 -16.72 -13.91
C ARG A 278 11.19 -16.76 -12.76
N LEU A 279 9.96 -16.35 -13.01
CA LEU A 279 8.87 -16.42 -12.05
C LEU A 279 8.58 -17.89 -11.66
N PRO A 280 7.99 -18.15 -10.47
CA PRO A 280 7.55 -19.50 -10.08
C PRO A 280 6.58 -20.15 -11.07
N THR A 281 5.87 -19.35 -11.86
CA THR A 281 4.97 -19.75 -12.93
C THR A 281 5.68 -20.04 -14.27
N GLY A 282 7.00 -19.81 -14.33
CA GLY A 282 7.87 -20.20 -15.43
C GLY A 282 8.23 -19.10 -16.43
N GLU A 283 7.61 -17.93 -16.38
CA GLU A 283 7.83 -16.81 -17.26
C GLU A 283 9.01 -15.93 -16.81
N ARG A 284 9.49 -15.05 -17.70
CA ARG A 284 10.44 -13.99 -17.39
C ARG A 284 9.88 -12.65 -17.87
N MET A 285 10.06 -11.65 -17.04
CA MET A 285 9.71 -10.27 -17.40
C MET A 285 10.93 -9.48 -17.88
N ASN A 286 12.10 -9.73 -17.29
CA ASN A 286 13.38 -9.10 -17.64
C ASN A 286 13.37 -7.57 -17.45
N VAL A 287 12.73 -7.11 -16.38
CA VAL A 287 12.63 -5.68 -16.03
C VAL A 287 13.72 -5.34 -15.03
N ALA A 288 14.72 -4.57 -15.47
CA ALA A 288 15.77 -4.09 -14.57
C ALA A 288 15.23 -3.06 -13.57
N ILE A 289 15.84 -3.01 -12.37
CA ILE A 289 15.52 -1.99 -11.38
C ILE A 289 15.79 -0.59 -11.94
N SER A 290 14.91 0.37 -11.69
CA SER A 290 15.14 1.75 -12.09
C SER A 290 16.13 2.44 -11.13
N PRO A 291 16.95 3.40 -11.61
CA PRO A 291 17.85 4.15 -10.73
C PRO A 291 17.13 4.79 -9.54
N GLN A 292 15.93 5.33 -9.75
CA GLN A 292 15.13 5.94 -8.70
C GLN A 292 14.73 4.92 -7.61
N LEU A 293 14.35 3.71 -7.98
CA LEU A 293 14.00 2.67 -7.02
C LEU A 293 15.25 2.15 -6.29
N GLU A 294 16.37 2.02 -7.01
CA GLU A 294 17.65 1.64 -6.42
C GLU A 294 18.10 2.66 -5.36
N ASP A 295 17.99 3.96 -5.65
CA ASP A 295 18.31 5.03 -4.70
C ASP A 295 17.37 5.02 -3.49
N ALA A 296 16.08 4.72 -3.68
CA ALA A 296 15.13 4.56 -2.58
C ALA A 296 15.50 3.37 -1.67
N PHE A 297 15.96 2.26 -2.24
CA PHE A 297 16.41 1.10 -1.46
C PHE A 297 17.70 1.39 -0.69
N LYS A 298 18.66 2.11 -1.30
CA LYS A 298 19.88 2.57 -0.59
C LYS A 298 19.55 3.48 0.58
N ALA A 299 18.59 4.39 0.43
CA ALA A 299 18.16 5.27 1.51
C ALA A 299 17.56 4.52 2.73
N LEU A 300 17.03 3.32 2.53
CA LEU A 300 16.57 2.45 3.63
C LEU A 300 17.75 1.74 4.33
N ASP A 301 18.83 1.44 3.61
CA ASP A 301 20.07 0.89 4.17
C ASP A 301 20.79 1.91 5.07
N ASP A 302 20.89 3.17 4.60
CA ASP A 302 21.59 4.25 5.32
C ASP A 302 20.83 4.77 6.56
N SER A 303 19.56 4.39 6.76
CA SER A 303 18.70 4.99 7.79
C SER A 303 19.03 4.59 9.25
N GLU A 304 19.88 3.61 9.49
CA GLU A 304 20.37 3.25 10.84
C GLU A 304 21.58 4.09 11.30
N GLY A 305 22.25 4.81 10.39
CA GLY A 305 23.44 5.61 10.70
C GLY A 305 23.18 7.01 11.29
N VAL A 306 21.93 7.41 11.50
CA VAL A 306 21.56 8.79 11.89
C VAL A 306 21.14 8.91 13.36
N ASN A 307 21.14 7.83 14.13
CA ASN A 307 20.71 7.81 15.56
C ASN A 307 21.86 7.56 16.56
N ASP A 308 23.10 7.95 16.24
CA ASP A 308 24.20 8.02 17.22
C ASP A 308 24.53 9.46 17.63
#